data_6dabcc6a13ed39b0adb93492747dd83b
#
_entry.id   6dabcc6a13ed39b0adb93492747dd83b
#
_cell.length_a   1.000
_cell.length_b   1.000
_cell.length_c   1.000
_cell.angle_alpha   90.00
_cell.angle_beta   90.00
_cell.angle_gamma   90.00
#
_symmetry.space_group_name_H-M   'P 1'
#
loop_
_entity.id
_entity.type
_entity.pdbx_description
1 polymer ?
#
loop_
_entity_poly.entity_id
_entity_poly.type
_entity_poly.pdbx_seq_one_letter_code
_entity_poly.pdbx_strand_id
1 'polypeptide(L)'
;VHAYAQIANFKTSSSTTTQNIKHYLNRYLPMDIAIIDVKEVPERFHAQLNATSKTYVYRMTIDDVPSVFDRKYTYHCYRIPDKRLMQQAAEKLTGRHDFRNFSSAKKTKSTVREIFDIDIYGDIEEMQILIHADDFLHNMARIIVGTLMDIGLGNRSVQDLSLIHI
;
A
#
# COMPACT_ATOMS: atom_id res chain seq x y z
N VAL A 1 -1.17 -7.35 4.97
CA VAL A 1 -0.79 -6.78 3.67
C VAL A 1 -0.31 -7.92 2.80
N HIS A 2 -0.83 -8.03 1.60
CA HIS A 2 -0.38 -8.96 0.59
C HIS A 2 0.62 -8.23 -0.31
N ALA A 3 1.59 -8.94 -0.88
CA ALA A 3 2.57 -8.33 -1.77
C ALA A 3 2.88 -9.28 -2.93
N TYR A 4 2.89 -8.75 -4.14
CA TYR A 4 3.35 -9.50 -5.32
C TYR A 4 4.87 -9.65 -5.34
N ALA A 5 5.59 -8.69 -4.75
CA ALA A 5 7.05 -8.69 -4.68
C ALA A 5 7.50 -7.99 -3.38
N GLN A 6 7.62 -8.75 -2.32
CA GLN A 6 8.21 -8.27 -1.06
C GLN A 6 9.67 -8.69 -1.00
N ILE A 7 10.55 -7.76 -0.60
CA ILE A 7 11.97 -8.04 -0.43
C ILE A 7 12.26 -8.27 1.06
N ALA A 8 12.93 -9.36 1.35
CA ALA A 8 13.47 -9.68 2.68
C ALA A 8 14.95 -10.02 2.57
N ASN A 9 15.71 -9.78 3.60
CA ASN A 9 17.11 -10.20 3.66
C ASN A 9 17.41 -10.95 4.95
N PHE A 10 18.35 -11.88 4.87
CA PHE A 10 18.88 -12.61 6.01
C PHE A 10 20.38 -12.89 5.80
N LYS A 11 21.09 -13.21 6.86
CA LYS A 11 22.48 -13.64 6.81
C LYS A 11 22.57 -15.15 7.02
N THR A 12 23.44 -15.80 6.27
CA THR A 12 23.72 -17.23 6.42
C THR A 12 25.23 -17.50 6.25
N SER A 13 25.73 -18.48 6.98
CA SER A 13 27.08 -19.02 6.80
C SER A 13 27.11 -20.28 5.91
N SER A 14 25.94 -20.68 5.38
CA SER A 14 25.85 -21.86 4.52
C SER A 14 26.47 -21.60 3.16
N SER A 15 27.21 -22.57 2.66
CA SER A 15 27.74 -22.59 1.27
C SER A 15 26.71 -23.03 0.23
N THR A 16 25.44 -23.14 0.61
CA THR A 16 24.34 -23.55 -0.26
C THR A 16 24.09 -22.49 -1.33
N THR A 17 23.87 -22.92 -2.57
CA THR A 17 23.58 -22.01 -3.70
C THR A 17 22.23 -21.30 -3.52
N THR A 18 22.09 -20.10 -4.09
CA THR A 18 20.84 -19.34 -4.08
C THR A 18 19.67 -20.14 -4.66
N GLN A 19 19.91 -20.96 -5.68
CA GLN A 19 18.91 -21.84 -6.27
C GLN A 19 18.42 -22.90 -5.29
N ASN A 20 19.31 -23.52 -4.54
CA ASN A 20 18.95 -24.50 -3.51
C ASN A 20 18.18 -23.85 -2.37
N ILE A 21 18.55 -22.62 -1.95
CA ILE A 21 17.81 -21.85 -0.95
C ILE A 21 16.38 -21.60 -1.44
N LYS A 22 16.21 -21.15 -2.67
CA LYS A 22 14.89 -20.93 -3.28
C LYS A 22 14.04 -22.19 -3.26
N HIS A 23 14.58 -23.33 -3.71
CA HIS A 23 13.86 -24.60 -3.70
C HIS A 23 13.49 -25.06 -2.30
N TYR A 24 14.43 -24.95 -1.36
CA TYR A 24 14.19 -25.32 0.03
C TYR A 24 13.07 -24.49 0.65
N LEU A 25 13.15 -23.17 0.51
CA LEU A 25 12.14 -22.27 1.07
C LEU A 25 10.74 -22.53 0.48
N ASN A 26 10.62 -22.67 -0.83
CA ASN A 26 9.34 -22.98 -1.48
C ASN A 26 8.74 -24.35 -1.10
N ARG A 27 9.60 -25.27 -0.64
CA ARG A 27 9.13 -26.58 -0.18
C ARG A 27 8.53 -26.54 1.25
N TYR A 28 9.03 -25.66 2.10
CA TYR A 28 8.70 -25.65 3.53
C TYR A 28 7.89 -24.43 3.97
N LEU A 29 7.81 -23.38 3.17
CA LEU A 29 6.97 -22.23 3.47
C LEU A 29 5.47 -22.59 3.32
N PRO A 30 4.59 -21.90 4.05
CA PRO A 30 3.15 -22.00 3.85
C PRO A 30 2.73 -21.68 2.42
N MET A 31 1.61 -22.21 1.96
CA MET A 31 1.12 -22.05 0.58
C MET A 31 0.80 -20.61 0.17
N ASP A 32 0.69 -19.69 1.11
CA ASP A 32 0.44 -18.27 0.91
C ASP A 32 1.74 -17.43 0.79
N ILE A 33 2.91 -18.08 0.85
CA ILE A 33 4.22 -17.44 0.69
C ILE A 33 5.01 -18.23 -0.37
N ALA A 34 5.46 -17.52 -1.41
CA ALA A 34 6.31 -18.10 -2.45
C ALA A 34 7.55 -17.23 -2.69
N ILE A 35 8.70 -17.87 -2.81
CA ILE A 35 9.96 -17.20 -3.13
C ILE A 35 10.12 -17.16 -4.65
N ILE A 36 10.07 -15.96 -5.20
CA ILE A 36 10.20 -15.72 -6.64
C ILE A 36 11.67 -15.79 -7.05
N ASP A 37 12.56 -15.15 -6.26
CA ASP A 37 13.98 -15.06 -6.57
C ASP A 37 14.81 -14.98 -5.28
N VAL A 38 16.08 -15.41 -5.35
CA VAL A 38 17.08 -15.31 -4.27
C VAL A 38 18.39 -14.83 -4.87
N LYS A 39 18.94 -13.75 -4.30
CA LYS A 39 20.19 -13.14 -4.76
C LYS A 39 21.14 -12.90 -3.59
N GLU A 40 22.42 -13.05 -3.85
CA GLU A 40 23.45 -12.55 -2.94
C GLU A 40 23.53 -11.03 -3.09
N VAL A 41 23.66 -10.37 -1.96
CA VAL A 41 23.74 -8.90 -1.88
C VAL A 41 24.88 -8.51 -0.94
N PRO A 42 25.45 -7.30 -1.06
CA PRO A 42 26.47 -6.82 -0.15
C PRO A 42 26.02 -6.88 1.31
N GLU A 43 26.94 -7.13 2.23
CA GLU A 43 26.67 -7.30 3.65
C GLU A 43 25.90 -6.10 4.27
N ARG A 44 26.08 -4.90 3.73
CA ARG A 44 25.40 -3.67 4.17
C ARG A 44 23.96 -3.56 3.71
N PHE A 45 23.51 -4.44 2.82
CA PHE A 45 22.15 -4.38 2.30
C PHE A 45 21.13 -4.66 3.39
N HIS A 46 20.10 -3.81 3.44
CA HIS A 46 18.96 -3.97 4.33
C HIS A 46 17.67 -3.66 3.57
N ALA A 47 16.82 -4.67 3.37
CA ALA A 47 15.62 -4.57 2.54
C ALA A 47 14.68 -3.41 2.91
N GLN A 48 14.56 -3.08 4.20
CA GLN A 48 13.72 -1.97 4.65
C GLN A 48 14.45 -0.62 4.57
N LEU A 49 15.72 -0.54 5.01
CA LEU A 49 16.43 0.73 5.14
C LEU A 49 16.96 1.24 3.78
N ASN A 50 17.20 0.35 2.84
CA ASN A 50 17.61 0.71 1.49
C ASN A 50 16.45 0.91 0.51
N ALA A 51 15.21 0.73 0.95
CA ALA A 51 14.05 1.05 0.13
C ALA A 51 13.98 2.57 -0.09
N THR A 52 13.91 3.00 -1.34
CA THR A 52 13.82 4.40 -1.74
C THR A 52 12.38 4.87 -1.93
N SER A 53 11.48 3.93 -2.19
CA SER A 53 10.05 4.19 -2.31
C SER A 53 9.23 2.93 -2.05
N LYS A 54 7.94 3.11 -1.82
CA LYS A 54 6.97 2.03 -1.62
C LYS A 54 5.69 2.37 -2.36
N THR A 55 5.08 1.34 -2.95
CA THR A 55 3.79 1.46 -3.61
C THR A 55 2.78 0.55 -2.93
N TYR A 56 1.64 1.10 -2.54
CA TYR A 56 0.49 0.33 -2.07
C TYR A 56 -0.60 0.35 -3.11
N VAL A 57 -1.19 -0.81 -3.39
CA VAL A 57 -2.38 -0.94 -4.22
C VAL A 57 -3.53 -1.38 -3.33
N TYR A 58 -4.59 -0.60 -3.29
CA TYR A 58 -5.82 -0.95 -2.59
C TYR A 58 -6.87 -1.32 -3.63
N ARG A 59 -7.35 -2.56 -3.56
CA ARG A 59 -8.33 -3.12 -4.50
C ARG A 59 -9.71 -3.11 -3.88
N MET A 60 -10.69 -2.69 -4.64
CA MET A 60 -12.10 -2.64 -4.22
C MET A 60 -12.98 -3.25 -5.29
N THR A 61 -13.99 -3.99 -4.88
CA THR A 61 -15.10 -4.43 -5.71
C THR A 61 -16.33 -3.61 -5.36
N ILE A 62 -17.06 -3.17 -6.37
CA ILE A 62 -18.25 -2.35 -6.22
C ILE A 62 -19.42 -3.12 -6.81
N ASP A 63 -20.15 -3.83 -5.98
CA ASP A 63 -21.26 -4.68 -6.40
C ASP A 63 -22.25 -4.85 -5.24
N ASP A 64 -23.47 -5.26 -5.55
CA ASP A 64 -24.47 -5.67 -4.54
C ASP A 64 -24.10 -7.02 -3.91
N VAL A 65 -23.33 -7.87 -4.63
CA VAL A 65 -22.93 -9.18 -4.19
C VAL A 65 -21.42 -9.27 -3.98
N PRO A 66 -20.95 -9.52 -2.73
CA PRO A 66 -19.52 -9.60 -2.45
C PRO A 66 -18.88 -10.82 -3.12
N SER A 67 -17.69 -10.66 -3.71
CA SER A 67 -16.91 -11.78 -4.24
C SER A 67 -16.43 -12.68 -3.11
N VAL A 68 -16.86 -13.95 -3.13
CA VAL A 68 -16.45 -14.94 -2.11
C VAL A 68 -15.01 -15.42 -2.30
N PHE A 69 -14.49 -15.37 -3.53
CA PHE A 69 -13.12 -15.79 -3.86
C PHE A 69 -12.10 -14.72 -3.53
N ASP A 70 -12.40 -13.45 -3.83
CA ASP A 70 -11.48 -12.32 -3.65
C ASP A 70 -11.59 -11.63 -2.29
N ARG A 71 -12.53 -12.03 -1.44
CA ARG A 71 -12.84 -11.37 -0.14
C ARG A 71 -11.65 -11.16 0.79
N LYS A 72 -10.57 -11.91 0.62
CA LYS A 72 -9.35 -11.75 1.42
C LYS A 72 -8.43 -10.65 0.89
N TYR A 73 -8.62 -10.24 -0.36
CA TYR A 73 -7.69 -9.38 -1.11
C TYR A 73 -8.33 -8.09 -1.61
N THR A 74 -9.66 -8.00 -1.60
CA THR A 74 -10.42 -6.84 -2.05
C THR A 74 -11.33 -6.33 -0.95
N TYR A 75 -11.50 -5.01 -0.90
CA TYR A 75 -12.53 -4.38 -0.07
C TYR A 75 -13.83 -4.30 -0.86
N HIS A 76 -14.92 -4.79 -0.29
CA HIS A 76 -16.23 -4.71 -0.91
C HIS A 76 -16.93 -3.41 -0.54
N CYS A 77 -17.43 -2.68 -1.53
CA CYS A 77 -18.17 -1.44 -1.37
C CYS A 77 -19.54 -1.56 -2.04
N TYR A 78 -20.62 -1.32 -1.30
CA TYR A 78 -22.00 -1.40 -1.80
C TYR A 78 -22.46 -0.12 -2.54
N ARG A 79 -21.67 0.94 -2.51
CA ARG A 79 -22.01 2.23 -3.12
C ARG A 79 -20.91 2.64 -4.07
N ILE A 80 -21.30 3.17 -5.24
CA ILE A 80 -20.36 3.67 -6.25
C ILE A 80 -19.82 5.03 -5.77
N PRO A 81 -18.51 5.17 -5.50
CA PRO A 81 -17.92 6.45 -5.18
C PRO A 81 -17.71 7.30 -6.42
N ASP A 82 -17.83 8.62 -6.31
CA ASP A 82 -17.48 9.56 -7.38
C ASP A 82 -15.94 9.61 -7.55
N LYS A 83 -15.46 8.91 -8.57
CA LYS A 83 -14.03 8.82 -8.89
C LYS A 83 -13.41 10.20 -9.15
N ARG A 84 -14.15 11.14 -9.74
CA ARG A 84 -13.66 12.49 -10.02
C ARG A 84 -13.37 13.27 -8.72
N LEU A 85 -14.27 13.18 -7.72
CA LEU A 85 -14.04 13.79 -6.42
C LEU A 85 -12.84 13.16 -5.70
N MET A 86 -12.70 11.84 -5.81
CA MET A 86 -11.54 11.13 -5.25
C MET A 86 -10.23 11.59 -5.92
N GLN A 87 -10.20 11.76 -7.24
CA GLN A 87 -9.02 12.26 -7.97
C GLN A 87 -8.64 13.69 -7.55
N GLN A 88 -9.61 14.60 -7.43
CA GLN A 88 -9.37 15.95 -6.92
C GLN A 88 -8.81 15.96 -5.49
N ALA A 89 -9.26 15.02 -4.66
CA ALA A 89 -8.72 14.85 -3.33
C ALA A 89 -7.30 14.26 -3.34
N ALA A 90 -7.03 13.30 -4.21
CA ALA A 90 -5.72 12.69 -4.39
C ALA A 90 -4.66 13.72 -4.81
N GLU A 91 -5.00 14.62 -5.75
CA GLU A 91 -4.11 15.72 -6.17
C GLU A 91 -3.66 16.61 -5.00
N LYS A 92 -4.55 16.87 -4.03
CA LYS A 92 -4.20 17.65 -2.83
C LYS A 92 -3.30 16.92 -1.84
N LEU A 93 -3.29 15.60 -1.87
CA LEU A 93 -2.45 14.76 -1.02
C LEU A 93 -1.08 14.48 -1.64
N THR A 94 -0.94 14.71 -2.95
CA THR A 94 0.31 14.52 -3.67
C THR A 94 1.32 15.62 -3.30
N GLY A 95 2.60 15.25 -3.21
CA GLY A 95 3.68 16.11 -2.79
C GLY A 95 4.13 15.88 -1.35
N ARG A 96 4.91 16.80 -0.84
CA ARG A 96 5.53 16.72 0.48
C ARG A 96 4.67 17.43 1.53
N HIS A 97 4.09 16.66 2.47
CA HIS A 97 3.20 17.15 3.52
C HIS A 97 3.50 16.54 4.89
N ASP A 98 2.97 17.15 5.94
CA ASP A 98 2.94 16.53 7.27
C ASP A 98 1.70 15.63 7.38
N PHE A 99 1.92 14.32 7.31
CA PHE A 99 0.88 13.31 7.38
C PHE A 99 0.56 12.86 8.81
N ARG A 100 0.80 13.69 9.82
CA ARG A 100 0.53 13.34 11.23
C ARG A 100 -0.90 12.86 11.44
N ASN A 101 -1.87 13.54 10.85
CA ASN A 101 -3.30 13.20 10.97
C ASN A 101 -3.71 11.97 10.16
N PHE A 102 -2.84 11.47 9.29
CA PHE A 102 -3.00 10.22 8.55
C PHE A 102 -2.23 9.05 9.18
N SER A 103 -1.86 9.17 10.45
CA SER A 103 -1.13 8.11 11.16
C SER A 103 -1.84 7.73 12.45
N SER A 104 -1.88 6.43 12.74
CA SER A 104 -2.31 5.91 14.03
C SER A 104 -1.17 5.71 15.04
N ALA A 105 0.07 6.07 14.68
CA ALA A 105 1.22 5.97 15.58
C ALA A 105 1.21 7.10 16.61
N LYS A 106 1.37 6.75 17.89
CA LYS A 106 1.38 7.73 18.99
C LYS A 106 2.67 8.57 19.05
N LYS A 107 3.79 8.04 18.55
CA LYS A 107 5.11 8.71 18.55
C LYS A 107 5.88 8.31 17.30
N THR A 108 6.30 9.29 16.50
CA THR A 108 7.25 9.11 15.38
C THR A 108 8.26 10.25 15.40
N LYS A 109 9.47 9.99 14.87
CA LYS A 109 10.53 11.02 14.79
C LYS A 109 10.19 12.12 13.78
N SER A 110 9.54 11.75 12.69
CA SER A 110 9.10 12.68 11.64
C SER A 110 7.80 12.15 11.03
N THR A 111 6.85 13.05 10.81
CA THR A 111 5.54 12.76 10.17
C THR A 111 5.47 13.30 8.74
N VAL A 112 6.51 13.98 8.29
CA VAL A 112 6.61 14.46 6.91
C VAL A 112 6.94 13.31 5.98
N ARG A 113 6.14 13.17 4.90
CA ARG A 113 6.34 12.19 3.82
C ARG A 113 6.09 12.87 2.49
N GLU A 114 6.59 12.26 1.44
CA GLU A 114 6.36 12.71 0.07
C GLU A 114 5.60 11.64 -0.70
N ILE A 115 4.37 11.96 -1.09
CA ILE A 115 3.59 11.14 -2.01
C ILE A 115 3.92 11.60 -3.42
N PHE A 116 4.49 10.70 -4.23
CA PHE A 116 4.87 11.00 -5.60
C PHE A 116 3.65 11.03 -6.51
N ASP A 117 2.75 10.05 -6.34
CA ASP A 117 1.49 9.98 -7.08
C ASP A 117 0.42 9.17 -6.34
N ILE A 118 -0.83 9.43 -6.67
CA ILE A 118 -2.00 8.64 -6.29
C ILE A 118 -2.87 8.44 -7.53
N ASP A 119 -2.85 7.22 -8.06
CA ASP A 119 -3.66 6.86 -9.21
C ASP A 119 -4.93 6.12 -8.79
N ILE A 120 -6.06 6.48 -9.41
CA ILE A 120 -7.35 5.82 -9.21
C ILE A 120 -7.85 5.36 -10.56
N TYR A 121 -7.86 4.06 -10.78
CA TYR A 121 -8.28 3.46 -12.05
C TYR A 121 -9.21 2.27 -11.84
N GLY A 122 -9.70 1.73 -12.94
CA GLY A 122 -10.72 0.70 -12.94
C GLY A 122 -12.12 1.28 -13.15
N ASP A 123 -13.09 0.41 -13.12
CA ASP A 123 -14.50 0.67 -13.41
C ASP A 123 -15.40 0.33 -12.20
N ILE A 124 -16.68 0.09 -12.51
CA ILE A 124 -17.69 -0.24 -11.50
C ILE A 124 -17.42 -1.61 -10.88
N GLU A 125 -16.86 -2.58 -11.64
CA GLU A 125 -16.64 -3.94 -11.15
C GLU A 125 -15.42 -4.03 -10.22
N GLU A 126 -14.31 -3.36 -10.60
CA GLU A 126 -13.10 -3.31 -9.78
C GLU A 126 -12.45 -1.93 -9.87
N MET A 127 -12.28 -1.29 -8.71
CA MET A 127 -11.53 -0.05 -8.57
C MET A 127 -10.23 -0.30 -7.82
N GLN A 128 -9.16 0.32 -8.28
CA GLN A 128 -7.85 0.26 -7.63
C GLN A 128 -7.37 1.67 -7.31
N ILE A 129 -6.84 1.84 -6.09
CA ILE A 129 -6.15 3.05 -5.66
C ILE A 129 -4.70 2.68 -5.43
N LEU A 130 -3.81 3.24 -6.24
CA LEU A 130 -2.37 3.06 -6.16
C LEU A 130 -1.77 4.30 -5.50
N ILE A 131 -0.98 4.12 -4.45
CA ILE A 131 -0.30 5.20 -3.74
C ILE A 131 1.19 4.91 -3.74
N HIS A 132 1.97 5.79 -4.37
CA HIS A 132 3.42 5.70 -4.45
C HIS A 132 4.05 6.84 -3.65
N ALA A 133 4.91 6.51 -2.69
CA ALA A 133 5.51 7.47 -1.76
C ALA A 133 6.94 7.07 -1.37
N ASP A 134 7.71 8.02 -0.82
CA ASP A 134 9.04 7.78 -0.22
C ASP A 134 8.95 6.76 0.93
N ASP A 135 8.00 6.95 1.83
CA ASP A 135 7.69 6.03 2.93
C ASP A 135 6.28 6.29 3.44
N PHE A 136 5.79 5.41 4.31
CA PHE A 136 4.46 5.52 4.91
C PHE A 136 4.55 5.48 6.44
N LEU A 137 3.75 6.33 7.08
CA LEU A 137 3.48 6.24 8.50
C LEU A 137 2.58 5.03 8.80
N HIS A 138 2.50 4.65 10.05
CA HIS A 138 1.65 3.54 10.47
C HIS A 138 0.17 3.77 10.09
N ASN A 139 -0.40 2.85 9.32
CA ASN A 139 -1.74 2.91 8.72
C ASN A 139 -1.99 4.05 7.72
N MET A 140 -0.99 4.83 7.32
CA MET A 140 -1.16 6.01 6.47
C MET A 140 -1.90 5.69 5.16
N ALA A 141 -1.48 4.69 4.42
CA ALA A 141 -2.15 4.31 3.16
C ALA A 141 -3.63 3.96 3.37
N ARG A 142 -3.97 3.24 4.45
CA ARG A 142 -5.36 2.88 4.76
C ARG A 142 -6.20 4.10 5.12
N ILE A 143 -5.65 5.05 5.88
CA ILE A 143 -6.36 6.28 6.26
C ILE A 143 -6.56 7.16 5.03
N ILE A 144 -5.57 7.27 4.14
CA ILE A 144 -5.70 7.98 2.86
C ILE A 144 -6.84 7.37 2.04
N VAL A 145 -6.83 6.06 1.82
CA VAL A 145 -7.89 5.38 1.06
C VAL A 145 -9.26 5.60 1.70
N GLY A 146 -9.38 5.44 3.02
CA GLY A 146 -10.65 5.70 3.73
C GLY A 146 -11.14 7.14 3.53
N THR A 147 -10.23 8.12 3.57
CA THR A 147 -10.57 9.53 3.34
C THR A 147 -11.02 9.78 1.90
N LEU A 148 -10.32 9.21 0.91
CA LEU A 148 -10.70 9.30 -0.51
C LEU A 148 -12.08 8.68 -0.75
N MET A 149 -12.35 7.53 -0.11
CA MET A 149 -13.66 6.88 -0.18
C MET A 149 -14.77 7.73 0.46
N ASP A 150 -14.53 8.30 1.63
CA ASP A 150 -15.49 9.20 2.29
C ASP A 150 -15.86 10.40 1.39
N ILE A 151 -14.85 10.96 0.69
CA ILE A 151 -15.06 12.06 -0.26
C ILE A 151 -15.83 11.57 -1.49
N GLY A 152 -15.45 10.44 -2.07
CA GLY A 152 -16.12 9.85 -3.23
C GLY A 152 -17.58 9.47 -2.94
N LEU A 153 -17.89 9.07 -1.71
CA LEU A 153 -19.24 8.75 -1.26
C LEU A 153 -20.05 9.97 -0.80
N GLY A 154 -19.46 11.17 -0.83
CA GLY A 154 -20.11 12.41 -0.42
C GLY A 154 -20.24 12.60 1.09
N ASN A 155 -19.55 11.79 1.90
CA ASN A 155 -19.56 11.92 3.35
C ASN A 155 -18.67 13.07 3.84
N ARG A 156 -17.70 13.50 3.02
CA ARG A 156 -16.78 14.62 3.26
C ARG A 156 -16.60 15.45 1.98
N SER A 157 -16.24 16.71 2.15
CA SER A 157 -15.88 17.57 1.04
C SER A 157 -14.37 17.49 0.74
N VAL A 158 -13.99 17.78 -0.52
CA VAL A 158 -12.56 17.89 -0.90
C VAL A 158 -11.86 19.02 -0.14
N GLN A 159 -12.62 20.06 0.28
CA GLN A 159 -12.11 21.19 1.04
C GLN A 159 -11.68 20.79 2.47
N ASP A 160 -12.30 19.77 3.05
CA ASP A 160 -11.98 19.31 4.42
C ASP A 160 -10.53 18.79 4.52
N LEU A 161 -9.93 18.38 3.40
CA LEU A 161 -8.52 17.98 3.36
C LEU A 161 -7.57 19.14 3.72
N SER A 162 -7.90 20.38 3.35
CA SER A 162 -7.07 21.53 3.69
C SER A 162 -7.01 21.81 5.20
N LEU A 163 -8.01 21.37 5.95
CA LEU A 163 -8.07 21.47 7.41
C LEU A 163 -7.25 20.37 8.12
N ILE A 164 -6.89 19.31 7.40
CA ILE A 164 -6.15 18.17 7.96
C ILE A 164 -4.63 18.41 7.88
N HIS A 165 -4.19 19.34 7.03
CA HIS A 165 -2.79 19.64 6.75
C HIS A 165 -2.18 20.78 7.55
N ILE A 166 -2.90 21.34 8.51
CA ILE A 166 -2.41 22.44 9.35
C ILE A 166 -1.84 21.92 10.65
#